data_acf5a34bc0d41e95a3a0c693ed07aac7
#
_entry.id   acf5a34bc0d41e95a3a0c693ed07aac7
#
_cell.length_a   1.000
_cell.length_b   1.000
_cell.length_c   1.000
_cell.angle_alpha   90.00
_cell.angle_beta   90.00
_cell.angle_gamma   90.00
#
_symmetry.space_group_name_H-M   'P 1'
#
loop_
_entity.id
_entity.type
_entity.pdbx_description
1 polymer ?
#
loop_
_entity_poly.entity_id
_entity_poly.type
_entity_poly.pdbx_seq_one_letter_code
_entity_poly.pdbx_strand_id
1 'polypeptide(L)'
;QVAKACNQIVQVVNIQGIAEALLFARANEVDPGTVVAALQKGFAGSRMLDLMGPKMAGRDFAAGIEARLHHKDYGLIVDAARDAGLA
;
A
#
# COMPACT_ATOMS: atom_id res chain seq x y z
N GLN A 1 13.59 0.71 17.62
CA GLN A 1 13.34 -0.64 17.10
C GLN A 1 11.85 -0.91 16.92
N VAL A 2 11.08 -0.78 17.99
CA VAL A 2 9.63 -0.98 17.91
C VAL A 2 8.97 0.08 17.04
N ALA A 3 9.37 1.34 17.20
CA ALA A 3 8.81 2.43 16.39
C ALA A 3 9.08 2.23 14.90
N LYS A 4 10.28 1.74 14.57
CA LYS A 4 10.65 1.47 13.18
C LYS A 4 9.79 0.34 12.59
N ALA A 5 9.54 -0.71 13.38
CA ALA A 5 8.69 -1.81 12.95
C ALA A 5 7.24 -1.34 12.76
N CYS A 6 6.73 -0.51 13.63
CA CYS A 6 5.39 0.07 13.50
C CYS A 6 5.26 0.90 12.23
N ASN A 7 6.26 1.72 11.93
CA ASN A 7 6.28 2.53 10.71
C ASN A 7 6.24 1.65 9.47
N GLN A 8 7.01 0.56 9.47
CA GLN A 8 7.07 -0.37 8.37
C GLN A 8 5.71 -1.06 8.15
N ILE A 9 5.07 -1.48 9.23
CA ILE A 9 3.73 -2.10 9.14
C ILE A 9 2.74 -1.15 8.48
N VAL A 10 2.69 0.10 8.91
CA VAL A 10 1.76 1.09 8.36
C VAL A 10 2.06 1.34 6.88
N GLN A 11 3.32 1.49 6.51
CA GLN A 11 3.70 1.70 5.12
C GLN A 11 3.27 0.55 4.23
N VAL A 12 3.54 -0.68 4.65
CA VAL A 12 3.26 -1.87 3.84
C VAL A 12 1.76 -2.08 3.68
N VAL A 13 1.00 -1.95 4.76
CA VAL A 13 -0.46 -2.09 4.70
C VAL A 13 -1.06 -0.99 3.81
N ASN A 14 -0.53 0.22 3.90
CA ASN A 14 -0.97 1.35 3.08
C ASN A 14 -0.73 1.06 1.59
N ILE A 15 0.46 0.60 1.22
CA ILE A 15 0.78 0.23 -0.17
C ILE A 15 -0.14 -0.89 -0.66
N GLN A 16 -0.34 -1.91 0.17
CA GLN A 16 -1.20 -3.03 -0.17
C GLN A 16 -2.63 -2.57 -0.43
N GLY A 17 -3.15 -1.71 0.44
CA GLY A 17 -4.50 -1.15 0.29
C GLY A 17 -4.64 -0.34 -0.99
N ILE A 18 -3.64 0.49 -1.31
CA ILE A 18 -3.65 1.28 -2.55
C ILE A 18 -3.68 0.36 -3.76
N ALA A 19 -2.82 -0.66 -3.79
CA ALA A 19 -2.75 -1.59 -4.91
C ALA A 19 -4.08 -2.32 -5.11
N GLU A 20 -4.68 -2.81 -4.04
CA GLU A 20 -5.97 -3.51 -4.11
C GLU A 20 -7.09 -2.58 -4.57
N ALA A 21 -7.11 -1.34 -4.08
CA ALA A 21 -8.12 -0.36 -4.49
C ALA A 21 -8.03 -0.07 -5.99
N LEU A 22 -6.82 0.08 -6.53
CA LEU A 22 -6.64 0.36 -7.95
C LEU A 22 -6.96 -0.84 -8.83
N LEU A 23 -6.67 -2.04 -8.38
CA LEU A 23 -7.08 -3.26 -9.07
C LEU A 23 -8.61 -3.40 -9.09
N PHE A 24 -9.25 -3.10 -7.97
CA PHE A 24 -10.70 -3.10 -7.87
C PHE A 24 -11.33 -2.07 -8.82
N ALA A 25 -10.73 -0.87 -8.89
CA ALA A 25 -11.18 0.16 -9.82
C ALA A 25 -11.11 -0.33 -11.27
N ARG A 26 -10.00 -0.93 -11.66
CA ARG A 26 -9.84 -1.49 -13.01
C ARG A 26 -10.85 -2.58 -13.31
N ALA A 27 -11.08 -3.47 -12.35
CA ALA A 27 -12.05 -4.55 -12.51
C ALA A 27 -13.46 -4.00 -12.74
N ASN A 28 -13.76 -2.81 -12.26
CA ASN A 28 -15.05 -2.16 -12.42
C ASN A 28 -15.03 -1.07 -13.51
N GLU A 29 -14.00 -1.05 -14.34
CA GLU A 29 -13.86 -0.13 -15.48
C GLU A 29 -13.84 1.34 -15.06
N VAL A 30 -13.31 1.62 -13.87
CA VAL A 30 -13.10 2.97 -13.36
C VAL A 30 -11.63 3.33 -13.53
N ASP A 31 -11.36 4.53 -14.02
CA ASP A 31 -9.99 4.99 -14.22
C ASP A 31 -9.22 5.08 -12.90
N PRO A 32 -8.11 4.34 -12.74
CA PRO A 32 -7.34 4.37 -11.50
C PRO A 32 -6.83 5.75 -11.10
N GLY A 33 -6.44 6.57 -12.07
CA GLY A 33 -5.96 7.93 -11.81
C GLY A 33 -7.04 8.80 -11.17
N THR A 34 -8.27 8.65 -11.62
CA THR A 34 -9.42 9.35 -11.04
C THR A 34 -9.65 8.91 -9.59
N VAL A 35 -9.50 7.61 -9.33
CA VAL A 35 -9.64 7.07 -7.97
C VAL A 35 -8.55 7.64 -7.06
N VAL A 36 -7.30 7.66 -7.52
CA VAL A 36 -6.20 8.25 -6.75
C VAL A 36 -6.52 9.70 -6.37
N ALA A 37 -6.95 10.51 -7.33
CA ALA A 37 -7.27 11.90 -7.09
C ALA A 37 -8.39 12.06 -6.05
N ALA A 38 -9.40 11.21 -6.11
CA ALA A 38 -10.50 11.22 -5.14
C ALA A 38 -10.03 10.83 -3.74
N LEU A 39 -9.22 9.78 -3.64
CA LEU A 39 -8.72 9.29 -2.36
C LEU A 39 -7.81 10.31 -1.67
N GLN A 40 -7.02 11.06 -2.44
CA GLN A 40 -6.12 12.07 -1.90
C GLN A 40 -6.84 13.18 -1.13
N LYS A 41 -8.11 13.39 -1.41
CA LYS A 41 -8.92 14.44 -0.78
C LYS A 41 -9.63 13.99 0.49
N GLY A 42 -9.60 12.69 0.82
CA GLY A 42 -10.34 12.13 1.93
C GLY A 42 -9.46 11.46 2.97
N PHE A 43 -10.09 10.71 3.86
CA PHE A 43 -9.41 10.02 4.95
C PHE A 43 -8.41 8.96 4.49
N ALA A 44 -8.56 8.45 3.27
CA ALA A 44 -7.64 7.49 2.70
C ALA A 44 -6.36 8.15 2.18
N GLY A 45 -6.31 9.48 2.16
CA GLY A 45 -5.13 10.23 1.73
C GLY A 45 -3.95 9.98 2.64
N SER A 46 -2.75 9.91 2.05
CA SER A 46 -1.50 9.71 2.78
C SER A 46 -0.33 10.12 1.90
N ARG A 47 0.84 10.30 2.51
CA ARG A 47 2.07 10.53 1.75
C ARG A 47 2.38 9.36 0.84
N MET A 48 2.12 8.14 1.31
CA MET A 48 2.34 6.95 0.51
C MET A 48 1.43 6.92 -0.72
N LEU A 49 0.18 7.31 -0.55
CA LEU A 49 -0.76 7.43 -1.66
C LEU A 49 -0.29 8.48 -2.67
N ASP A 50 0.18 9.65 -2.19
CA ASP A 50 0.66 10.71 -3.06
C ASP A 50 1.88 10.28 -3.87
N LEU A 51 2.77 9.49 -3.26
CA LEU A 51 3.99 9.01 -3.91
C LEU A 51 3.71 7.85 -4.85
N MET A 52 3.02 6.83 -4.36
CA MET A 52 2.86 5.55 -5.07
C MET A 52 1.59 5.46 -5.92
N GLY A 53 0.54 6.17 -5.52
CA GLY A 53 -0.74 6.10 -6.23
C GLY A 53 -0.65 6.44 -7.70
N PRO A 54 -0.08 7.60 -8.08
CA PRO A 54 0.06 7.95 -9.50
C PRO A 54 0.90 6.97 -10.29
N LYS A 55 1.97 6.45 -9.71
CA LYS A 55 2.82 5.44 -10.35
C LYS A 55 2.07 4.15 -10.61
N MET A 56 1.33 3.67 -9.61
CA MET A 56 0.54 2.44 -9.75
C MET A 56 -0.59 2.63 -10.75
N ALA A 57 -1.26 3.78 -10.73
CA ALA A 57 -2.32 4.09 -11.67
C ALA A 57 -1.79 4.11 -13.11
N GLY A 58 -0.56 4.59 -13.31
CA GLY A 58 0.10 4.60 -14.61
C GLY A 58 0.75 3.28 -15.00
N ARG A 59 0.58 2.22 -14.19
CA ARG A 59 1.19 0.91 -14.42
C ARG A 59 2.71 0.95 -14.46
N ASP A 60 3.30 1.68 -13.53
CA ASP A 60 4.76 1.74 -13.37
C ASP A 60 5.24 0.41 -12.78
N PHE A 61 6.00 -0.35 -13.56
CA PHE A 61 6.53 -1.66 -13.12
C PHE A 61 7.47 -1.52 -11.93
N ALA A 62 8.22 -0.44 -11.83
CA ALA A 62 9.10 -0.20 -10.69
C ALA A 62 8.29 -0.09 -9.40
N ALA A 63 7.16 0.61 -9.43
CA ALA A 63 6.27 0.69 -8.29
C ALA A 63 5.71 -0.69 -7.92
N GLY A 64 5.38 -1.52 -8.92
CA GLY A 64 4.91 -2.88 -8.70
C GLY A 64 5.97 -3.75 -8.00
N ILE A 65 7.23 -3.62 -8.37
CA ILE A 65 8.33 -4.33 -7.74
C ILE A 65 8.50 -3.88 -6.28
N GLU A 66 8.50 -2.57 -6.05
CA GLU A 66 8.59 -2.01 -4.69
C GLU A 66 7.44 -2.51 -3.81
N ALA A 67 6.24 -2.52 -4.32
CA ALA A 67 5.08 -3.01 -3.58
C ALA A 67 5.23 -4.48 -3.18
N ARG A 68 5.78 -5.32 -4.08
CA ARG A 68 6.02 -6.73 -3.78
C ARG A 68 7.08 -6.92 -2.69
N LEU A 69 8.14 -6.11 -2.73
CA LEU A 69 9.18 -6.15 -1.70
C LEU A 69 8.62 -5.75 -0.34
N HIS A 70 7.81 -4.71 -0.29
CA HIS A 70 7.15 -4.30 0.94
C HIS A 70 6.18 -5.36 1.46
N HIS A 71 5.49 -6.05 0.56
CA HIS A 71 4.58 -7.14 0.94
C HIS A 71 5.34 -8.28 1.63
N LYS A 72 6.54 -8.61 1.13
CA LYS A 72 7.42 -9.59 1.76
C LYS A 72 7.83 -9.16 3.17
N ASP A 73 8.23 -7.89 3.32
CA ASP A 73 8.59 -7.33 4.63
C ASP A 73 7.42 -7.37 5.60
N TYR A 74 6.22 -7.10 5.11
CA TYR A 74 5.01 -7.19 5.92
C TYR A 74 4.79 -8.60 6.46
N GLY A 75 5.00 -9.61 5.62
CA GLY A 75 4.89 -11.01 6.04
C GLY A 75 5.83 -11.35 7.17
N LEU A 76 7.08 -10.90 7.09
CA LEU A 76 8.07 -11.10 8.15
C LEU A 76 7.66 -10.43 9.46
N ILE A 77 7.11 -9.21 9.38
CA ILE A 77 6.65 -8.47 10.56
C ILE A 77 5.46 -9.16 11.21
N VAL A 78 4.51 -9.63 10.42
CA VAL A 78 3.34 -10.36 10.92
C VAL A 78 3.76 -11.64 11.64
N ASP A 79 4.70 -12.39 11.07
CA ASP A 79 5.22 -13.61 11.67
C ASP A 79 5.90 -13.32 13.00
N ALA A 80 6.72 -12.27 13.05
CA ALA A 80 7.38 -11.85 14.28
C ALA A 80 6.37 -11.44 15.35
N ALA A 81 5.30 -10.75 14.97
CA ALA A 81 4.24 -10.34 15.88
C ALA A 81 3.50 -11.55 16.46
N ARG A 82 3.23 -12.56 15.64
CA ARG A 82 2.60 -13.80 16.11
C ARG A 82 3.48 -14.54 17.10
N ASP A 83 4.78 -14.64 16.81
CA ASP A 83 5.74 -15.28 17.69
C ASP A 83 5.84 -14.58 19.04
N ALA A 84 5.62 -13.26 19.05
CA ALA A 84 5.58 -12.46 20.28
C ALA A 84 4.23 -12.49 20.99
N GLY A 85 3.23 -13.20 20.46
CA GLY A 85 1.91 -13.30 21.05
C GLY A 85 0.99 -12.12 20.73
N LEU A 86 1.33 -11.33 19.74
CA LEU A 86 0.51 -10.19 19.27
C LEU A 86 -0.33 -10.65 18.08
N ALA A 87 -1.42 -11.18 18.31
CA ALA A 87 -2.26 -11.77 17.27
C ALA A 87 -2.54 -10.89 16.05
#